data_5a9d8467ae8acd5f6a2e7aa50c83a1a6
#
_entry.id   5a9d8467ae8acd5f6a2e7aa50c83a1a6
#
_cell.length_a   1.000
_cell.length_b   1.000
_cell.length_c   1.000
_cell.angle_alpha   90.00
_cell.angle_beta   90.00
_cell.angle_gamma   90.00
#
_symmetry.space_group_name_H-M   'P 1'
#
loop_
_entity.id
_entity.type
_entity.pdbx_description
1 polymer ?
#
loop_
_entity_poly.entity_id
_entity_poly.type
_entity_poly.pdbx_seq_one_letter_code
_entity_poly.pdbx_strand_id
1 'polypeptide(L)'
;MPGICKLKKWSGCFRSVCMPRRWWCDGGGGPRQPTMLPLSLKKGRRPLYRGNRIFCHRLDPPAEKMRRSQNFSTLVSAFLLLVIGIGEFMTCASAFNVPMMFVFGDSFVDSGNNNHLNTTARANHQPYGINFEERRATGRWSDGRIVTDYLADYIGLSYPPCFLDSVNITRGANFGSAGSGILNITHIGGEVLTFTDQVNGFDMYVTNLNQMLGRTLSEYLVSRSIFYINIGNNDVNDYLLDHNATALPFGFRASLLYQMQTKIQQLYRAGARKMIVTSNYALGCAPMYQIYGRCNPVGLNAARYYNQGLFDLLQTLQRTLRGLVIVYANAFQVMMDVHQQPLFYGMRNVTHPCCPNFSRPQNRWCYSSDTFCQQPSGYLFWDTAHPTDAFNRIAAQRFWQGDLRYAFPMNVRTLANL
;
A
#
# COMPACT_ATOMS: atom_id res chain seq x y z
N MET A 1 0.72 28.94 31.34
CA MET A 1 2.15 28.97 30.95
C MET A 1 2.42 27.67 30.20
N PRO A 2 2.81 27.68 28.93
CA PRO A 2 3.02 26.46 28.15
C PRO A 2 4.47 25.99 28.28
N GLY A 3 4.64 24.72 28.61
CA GLY A 3 5.93 24.03 28.65
C GLY A 3 6.45 23.68 27.29
N ILE A 4 7.65 24.13 27.01
CA ILE A 4 8.38 23.88 25.73
C ILE A 4 9.00 22.48 25.79
N CYS A 5 8.62 21.61 24.88
CA CYS A 5 9.23 20.28 24.71
C CYS A 5 10.45 20.41 23.78
N LYS A 6 11.66 20.10 24.27
CA LYS A 6 12.88 20.06 23.47
C LYS A 6 13.04 18.69 22.81
N LEU A 7 13.16 18.68 21.49
CA LEU A 7 13.49 17.53 20.67
C LEU A 7 14.95 17.08 20.86
N LYS A 8 15.19 15.84 21.29
CA LYS A 8 16.47 15.15 21.10
C LYS A 8 16.31 14.05 20.05
N LYS A 9 17.01 14.22 18.92
CA LYS A 9 17.17 13.19 17.90
C LYS A 9 18.20 12.15 18.38
N TRP A 10 17.84 10.88 18.36
CA TRP A 10 18.78 9.77 18.41
C TRP A 10 18.51 8.86 17.20
N SER A 11 19.52 8.71 16.37
CA SER A 11 19.54 7.76 15.24
C SER A 11 20.47 6.60 15.61
N GLY A 12 19.94 5.39 15.62
CA GLY A 12 20.73 4.18 15.75
C GLY A 12 20.06 3.05 14.96
N CYS A 13 20.70 2.64 13.90
CA CYS A 13 20.32 1.47 13.11
C CYS A 13 21.24 0.31 13.52
N PHE A 14 20.68 -0.76 14.09
CA PHE A 14 21.37 -2.05 14.25
C PHE A 14 20.61 -3.13 13.49
N ARG A 15 21.37 -4.00 12.83
CA ARG A 15 21.00 -5.11 11.94
C ARG A 15 19.58 -5.69 12.09
N SER A 16 18.86 -5.70 10.95
CA SER A 16 17.86 -6.72 10.57
C SER A 16 16.59 -6.82 11.39
N VAL A 17 15.85 -5.72 11.65
CA VAL A 17 14.38 -5.69 11.78
C VAL A 17 13.97 -4.24 12.00
N CYS A 18 13.24 -3.65 11.06
CA CYS A 18 12.54 -2.39 11.31
C CYS A 18 11.33 -2.68 12.18
N MET A 19 11.38 -2.29 13.44
CA MET A 19 10.21 -2.26 14.31
C MET A 19 9.59 -0.84 14.34
N PRO A 20 8.26 -0.71 14.37
CA PRO A 20 7.59 0.58 14.44
C PRO A 20 7.79 1.23 15.82
N ARG A 21 7.98 2.54 15.83
CA ARG A 21 8.18 3.38 17.01
C ARG A 21 6.99 3.28 17.95
N ARG A 22 7.22 2.89 19.20
CA ARG A 22 6.30 3.11 20.31
C ARG A 22 6.68 4.41 21.02
N TRP A 23 5.68 5.26 21.25
CA TRP A 23 5.76 6.45 22.07
C TRP A 23 5.62 6.06 23.54
N TRP A 24 6.49 6.58 24.38
CA TRP A 24 6.30 6.58 25.83
C TRP A 24 6.24 8.03 26.30
N CYS A 25 5.20 8.38 27.02
CA CYS A 25 5.11 9.61 27.79
C CYS A 25 5.12 9.23 29.27
N ASP A 26 6.14 9.71 30.01
CA ASP A 26 6.13 9.65 31.48
C ASP A 26 5.26 10.78 32.00
N GLY A 27 4.20 10.41 32.68
CA GLY A 27 3.39 11.30 33.52
C GLY A 27 3.46 10.84 34.98
N GLY A 28 4.09 11.65 35.82
CA GLY A 28 4.25 11.39 37.25
C GLY A 28 2.99 11.63 38.06
N GLY A 29 2.87 10.94 39.16
CA GLY A 29 1.88 11.17 40.23
C GLY A 29 1.87 10.04 41.25
N GLY A 30 2.59 10.21 42.40
CA GLY A 30 2.45 9.35 43.57
C GLY A 30 1.16 9.63 44.36
N PRO A 31 0.90 9.13 45.57
CA PRO A 31 1.86 8.81 46.65
C PRO A 31 1.49 7.58 47.55
N ARG A 32 2.37 7.26 48.47
CA ARG A 32 2.24 6.86 49.90
C ARG A 32 2.92 5.57 50.29
N GLN A 33 3.86 5.82 51.23
CA GLN A 33 4.51 4.91 52.18
C GLN A 33 3.50 4.24 53.16
N PRO A 34 3.92 3.21 54.01
CA PRO A 34 4.85 3.49 55.08
C PRO A 34 5.77 2.35 55.63
N THR A 35 6.84 2.78 56.36
CA THR A 35 7.44 2.24 57.62
C THR A 35 8.11 0.86 57.61
N MET A 36 9.16 0.57 58.27
CA MET A 36 10.08 1.08 59.31
C MET A 36 11.30 0.18 59.47
N LEU A 37 12.46 0.71 59.62
CA LEU A 37 13.47 0.72 60.71
C LEU A 37 14.40 -0.54 60.89
N PRO A 38 15.49 -0.46 61.69
CA PRO A 38 16.84 -0.08 61.29
C PRO A 38 17.92 -1.08 61.84
N LEU A 39 19.18 -0.69 61.73
CA LEU A 39 20.36 -1.11 62.53
C LEU A 39 21.54 -1.49 61.63
N SER A 40 22.79 -1.15 61.81
CA SER A 40 23.58 -0.49 62.83
C SER A 40 25.05 -0.59 62.37
N LEU A 41 25.74 0.52 62.49
CA LEU A 41 27.16 0.73 62.75
C LEU A 41 28.16 -0.46 62.78
N LYS A 42 29.31 -0.29 62.06
CA LYS A 42 30.60 -0.27 62.78
C LYS A 42 31.73 0.36 61.94
N LYS A 43 32.49 1.19 62.62
CA LYS A 43 33.76 1.85 62.23
C LYS A 43 34.90 0.83 62.19
N GLY A 44 35.90 1.07 61.30
CA GLY A 44 37.20 0.41 61.35
C GLY A 44 38.31 1.16 60.59
N ARG A 45 39.22 1.64 61.33
CA ARG A 45 40.38 2.51 61.18
C ARG A 45 41.35 2.17 60.02
N ARG A 46 42.04 3.22 59.55
CA ARG A 46 43.29 3.16 58.70
C ARG A 46 44.45 2.55 59.44
N PRO A 47 45.51 2.11 58.71
CA PRO A 47 46.84 2.67 59.01
C PRO A 47 47.59 3.17 57.75
N LEU A 48 48.40 4.15 58.05
CA LEU A 48 49.44 4.77 57.22
C LEU A 48 50.57 3.76 56.94
N TYR A 49 51.12 3.82 55.71
CA TYR A 49 52.52 3.44 55.49
C TYR A 49 53.21 4.47 54.55
N ARG A 50 54.43 4.77 54.98
CA ARG A 50 55.34 5.82 54.51
C ARG A 50 56.37 5.21 53.53
N GLY A 51 56.63 5.88 52.42
CA GLY A 51 57.97 6.05 51.86
C GLY A 51 58.43 5.06 50.84
N ASN A 52 58.67 5.51 49.65
CA ASN A 52 60.01 5.63 49.04
C ASN A 52 59.88 6.26 47.65
N ARG A 53 60.56 7.35 47.43
CA ARG A 53 60.70 8.01 46.10
C ARG A 53 61.75 7.20 45.27
N ILE A 54 61.32 6.66 44.16
CA ILE A 54 62.22 6.24 43.08
C ILE A 54 62.16 7.27 41.98
N PHE A 55 63.28 7.92 41.71
CA PHE A 55 63.46 8.85 40.57
C PHE A 55 63.55 7.99 39.30
N CYS A 56 62.57 8.06 38.41
CA CYS A 56 62.70 7.62 37.05
C CYS A 56 62.99 8.80 36.13
N HIS A 57 64.13 8.88 35.55
CA HIS A 57 64.49 9.79 34.48
C HIS A 57 63.58 9.49 33.26
N ARG A 58 62.82 10.48 32.86
CA ARG A 58 62.03 10.48 31.64
C ARG A 58 62.94 10.87 30.49
N LEU A 59 63.25 9.93 29.62
CA LEU A 59 63.87 10.21 28.33
C LEU A 59 62.71 10.55 27.38
N ASP A 60 62.61 11.78 26.96
CA ASP A 60 61.66 12.24 25.94
C ASP A 60 62.11 11.73 24.56
N PRO A 61 61.22 11.08 23.75
CA PRO A 61 61.60 10.71 22.38
C PRO A 61 61.68 11.93 21.49
N PRO A 62 62.49 11.89 20.43
CA PRO A 62 62.73 13.06 19.55
C PRO A 62 61.43 13.48 18.83
N ALA A 63 61.19 14.79 18.72
CA ALA A 63 59.98 15.44 18.23
C ALA A 63 59.52 15.03 16.80
N GLU A 64 60.43 14.45 16.02
CA GLU A 64 60.10 13.96 14.65
C GLU A 64 59.26 12.69 14.60
N LYS A 65 59.37 11.80 15.57
CA LYS A 65 58.54 10.59 15.65
C LYS A 65 57.11 10.89 16.08
N MET A 66 56.88 11.95 16.84
CA MET A 66 55.55 12.32 17.32
C MET A 66 54.72 12.99 16.19
N ARG A 67 55.35 13.77 15.28
CA ARG A 67 54.66 14.33 14.13
C ARG A 67 54.16 13.29 13.11
N ARG A 68 54.93 12.21 12.89
CA ARG A 68 54.49 11.10 12.02
C ARG A 68 53.35 10.27 12.61
N SER A 69 53.31 10.08 13.92
CA SER A 69 52.22 9.35 14.59
C SER A 69 50.91 10.14 14.60
N GLN A 70 50.99 11.47 14.77
CA GLN A 70 49.79 12.35 14.71
C GLN A 70 49.21 12.43 13.30
N ASN A 71 50.04 12.51 12.26
CA ASN A 71 49.56 12.51 10.88
C ASN A 71 48.96 11.18 10.45
N PHE A 72 49.45 10.03 10.97
CA PHE A 72 48.90 8.74 10.67
C PHE A 72 47.54 8.54 11.37
N SER A 73 47.40 8.96 12.61
CA SER A 73 46.16 8.92 13.35
C SER A 73 45.07 9.82 12.72
N THR A 74 45.44 11.04 12.27
CA THR A 74 44.49 11.92 11.57
C THR A 74 44.07 11.38 10.20
N LEU A 75 44.99 10.77 9.46
CA LEU A 75 44.66 10.13 8.17
C LEU A 75 43.75 8.93 8.34
N VAL A 76 44.00 8.08 9.36
CA VAL A 76 43.12 6.94 9.67
C VAL A 76 41.74 7.42 10.13
N SER A 77 41.66 8.47 10.96
CA SER A 77 40.40 9.05 11.40
C SER A 77 39.62 9.70 10.24
N ALA A 78 40.32 10.40 9.34
CA ALA A 78 39.71 10.98 8.14
C ALA A 78 39.22 9.90 7.17
N PHE A 79 39.95 8.81 7.01
CA PHE A 79 39.55 7.68 6.18
C PHE A 79 38.36 6.92 6.79
N LEU A 80 38.33 6.72 8.12
CA LEU A 80 37.18 6.15 8.82
C LEU A 80 35.94 7.04 8.70
N LEU A 81 36.08 8.35 8.83
CA LEU A 81 34.97 9.29 8.64
C LEU A 81 34.48 9.31 7.19
N LEU A 82 35.39 9.19 6.21
CA LEU A 82 35.01 9.06 4.80
C LEU A 82 34.28 7.75 4.52
N VAL A 83 34.75 6.64 5.09
CA VAL A 83 34.08 5.33 4.94
C VAL A 83 32.73 5.31 5.64
N ILE A 84 32.60 5.95 6.82
CA ILE A 84 31.33 6.10 7.52
C ILE A 84 30.40 7.04 6.74
N GLY A 85 30.91 8.16 6.21
CA GLY A 85 30.14 9.10 5.38
C GLY A 85 29.65 8.47 4.05
N ILE A 86 30.44 7.59 3.43
CA ILE A 86 30.03 6.83 2.25
C ILE A 86 29.02 5.74 2.64
N GLY A 87 29.11 5.15 3.84
CA GLY A 87 28.16 4.18 4.36
C GLY A 87 26.77 4.76 4.64
N GLU A 88 26.69 6.03 5.03
CA GLU A 88 25.39 6.70 5.26
C GLU A 88 24.70 7.17 3.97
N PHE A 89 25.43 7.27 2.85
CA PHE A 89 24.87 7.52 1.52
C PHE A 89 24.42 6.24 0.77
N MET A 90 24.53 5.07 1.37
CA MET A 90 23.73 3.93 0.93
C MET A 90 22.27 4.19 1.33
N THR A 91 21.62 5.12 0.60
CA THR A 91 20.18 5.15 0.47
C THR A 91 19.71 3.71 0.32
N CYS A 92 18.73 3.31 1.11
CA CYS A 92 18.04 2.03 0.98
C CYS A 92 17.62 1.91 -0.49
N ALA A 93 18.49 1.36 -1.33
CA ALA A 93 18.13 0.98 -2.68
C ALA A 93 16.96 0.02 -2.50
N SER A 94 15.82 0.31 -3.09
CA SER A 94 14.68 -0.58 -3.04
C SER A 94 15.19 -1.98 -3.38
N ALA A 95 14.85 -2.96 -2.58
CA ALA A 95 15.29 -4.34 -2.79
C ALA A 95 14.85 -4.87 -4.18
N PHE A 96 14.02 -4.11 -4.88
CA PHE A 96 13.44 -4.39 -6.18
C PHE A 96 13.81 -3.29 -7.17
N ASN A 97 14.17 -3.68 -8.40
CA ASN A 97 14.46 -2.76 -9.49
C ASN A 97 13.17 -2.31 -10.20
N VAL A 98 12.23 -1.76 -9.43
CA VAL A 98 10.95 -1.22 -9.91
C VAL A 98 10.97 0.29 -9.70
N PRO A 99 11.10 1.11 -10.77
CA PRO A 99 11.22 2.55 -10.62
C PRO A 99 9.89 3.24 -10.29
N MET A 100 8.77 2.73 -10.81
CA MET A 100 7.46 3.37 -10.68
C MET A 100 6.35 2.33 -10.62
N MET A 101 5.18 2.75 -10.10
CA MET A 101 3.95 1.99 -10.16
C MET A 101 2.86 2.85 -10.82
N PHE A 102 2.16 2.26 -11.78
CA PHE A 102 1.01 2.85 -12.47
C PHE A 102 -0.24 2.07 -12.13
N VAL A 103 -1.29 2.76 -11.70
CA VAL A 103 -2.51 2.15 -11.19
C VAL A 103 -3.71 2.58 -12.03
N PHE A 104 -4.55 1.65 -12.42
CA PHE A 104 -5.75 1.86 -13.22
C PHE A 104 -6.92 1.11 -12.60
N GLY A 105 -8.10 1.69 -12.66
CA GLY A 105 -9.29 0.99 -12.21
C GLY A 105 -10.39 1.86 -11.63
N ASP A 106 -11.14 1.24 -10.73
CA ASP A 106 -12.34 1.81 -10.11
C ASP A 106 -12.11 2.29 -8.66
N SER A 107 -13.16 2.30 -7.84
CA SER A 107 -13.09 2.72 -6.44
C SER A 107 -12.16 1.89 -5.55
N PHE A 108 -11.85 0.64 -5.93
CA PHE A 108 -10.91 -0.18 -5.17
C PHE A 108 -9.47 0.33 -5.24
N VAL A 109 -9.18 1.22 -6.18
CA VAL A 109 -7.83 1.75 -6.40
C VAL A 109 -7.78 3.27 -6.48
N ASP A 110 -8.90 3.99 -6.54
CA ASP A 110 -8.92 5.46 -6.55
C ASP A 110 -8.22 6.01 -5.30
N SER A 111 -7.18 6.80 -5.50
CA SER A 111 -6.43 7.45 -4.43
C SER A 111 -6.85 8.91 -4.18
N GLY A 112 -7.83 9.41 -4.96
CA GLY A 112 -8.35 10.76 -4.85
C GLY A 112 -8.67 11.47 -6.16
N ASN A 113 -8.61 10.81 -7.32
CA ASN A 113 -8.96 11.45 -8.61
C ASN A 113 -10.39 12.03 -8.61
N ASN A 114 -11.34 11.30 -8.03
CA ASN A 114 -12.72 11.78 -7.97
C ASN A 114 -12.92 13.05 -7.14
N ASN A 115 -11.95 13.46 -6.32
CA ASN A 115 -11.99 14.72 -5.59
C ASN A 115 -12.00 15.93 -6.55
N HIS A 116 -11.46 15.76 -7.76
CA HIS A 116 -11.29 16.77 -8.79
C HIS A 116 -12.39 16.75 -9.87
N LEU A 117 -13.32 15.79 -9.81
CA LEU A 117 -14.38 15.59 -10.80
C LEU A 117 -15.74 16.05 -10.28
N ASN A 118 -16.67 16.36 -11.19
CA ASN A 118 -18.06 16.66 -10.84
C ASN A 118 -18.86 15.37 -10.66
N THR A 119 -18.64 14.69 -9.53
CA THR A 119 -19.24 13.39 -9.22
C THR A 119 -19.69 13.32 -7.76
N THR A 120 -20.67 12.48 -7.47
CA THR A 120 -21.10 12.14 -6.11
C THR A 120 -20.29 10.97 -5.54
N ALA A 121 -19.56 10.22 -6.38
CA ALA A 121 -18.72 9.11 -5.98
C ALA A 121 -17.39 9.61 -5.37
N ARG A 122 -17.45 10.14 -4.15
CA ARG A 122 -16.30 10.69 -3.42
C ARG A 122 -16.16 10.07 -2.03
N ALA A 123 -14.93 9.76 -1.64
CA ALA A 123 -14.55 9.28 -0.31
C ALA A 123 -13.54 10.24 0.38
N ASN A 124 -13.65 11.55 0.10
CA ASN A 124 -12.78 12.59 0.65
C ASN A 124 -13.35 13.26 1.91
N HIS A 125 -14.20 12.58 2.63
CA HIS A 125 -14.83 13.02 3.88
C HIS A 125 -14.75 11.91 4.95
N GLN A 126 -14.74 12.31 6.21
CA GLN A 126 -14.85 11.36 7.31
C GLN A 126 -16.20 10.63 7.24
N PRO A 127 -16.23 9.34 7.66
CA PRO A 127 -15.18 8.61 8.33
C PRO A 127 -14.28 7.76 7.40
N TYR A 128 -14.31 7.97 6.06
CA TYR A 128 -13.26 7.40 5.21
C TYR A 128 -11.88 7.87 5.68
N GLY A 129 -10.89 6.99 5.62
CA GLY A 129 -9.50 7.31 5.97
C GLY A 129 -9.23 7.52 7.47
N ILE A 130 -10.13 7.13 8.38
CA ILE A 130 -9.92 7.28 9.83
C ILE A 130 -8.69 6.52 10.35
N ASN A 131 -8.27 5.47 9.66
CA ASN A 131 -7.07 4.67 9.93
C ASN A 131 -5.94 4.96 8.94
N PHE A 132 -6.13 5.90 8.00
CA PHE A 132 -5.06 6.39 7.13
C PHE A 132 -4.13 7.34 7.90
N GLU A 133 -2.97 7.65 7.32
CA GLU A 133 -2.00 8.59 7.92
C GLU A 133 -2.69 9.92 8.24
N GLU A 134 -2.44 10.45 9.44
CA GLU A 134 -3.05 11.68 9.96
C GLU A 134 -4.59 11.65 10.00
N ARG A 135 -5.20 10.46 9.91
CA ARG A 135 -6.66 10.27 9.85
C ARG A 135 -7.31 11.07 8.72
N ARG A 136 -6.64 11.13 7.58
CA ARG A 136 -7.05 11.95 6.45
C ARG A 136 -7.91 11.17 5.47
N ALA A 137 -9.07 11.73 5.14
CA ALA A 137 -9.92 11.25 4.04
C ALA A 137 -9.34 11.73 2.71
N THR A 138 -8.64 10.84 2.00
CA THR A 138 -7.89 11.16 0.78
C THR A 138 -8.68 10.98 -0.51
N GLY A 139 -9.84 10.31 -0.44
CA GLY A 139 -10.59 9.82 -1.60
C GLY A 139 -10.52 8.30 -1.78
N ARG A 140 -9.72 7.59 -0.94
CA ARG A 140 -9.69 6.13 -0.89
C ARG A 140 -10.97 5.58 -0.28
N TRP A 141 -11.58 4.60 -0.93
CA TRP A 141 -12.82 3.96 -0.48
C TRP A 141 -12.54 2.88 0.57
N SER A 142 -12.01 3.31 1.70
CA SER A 142 -11.63 2.46 2.82
C SER A 142 -11.54 3.30 4.09
N ASP A 143 -11.56 2.67 5.26
CA ASP A 143 -11.19 3.30 6.53
C ASP A 143 -9.70 3.67 6.59
N GLY A 144 -8.86 3.12 5.67
CA GLY A 144 -7.43 3.37 5.63
C GLY A 144 -6.84 3.17 4.25
N ARG A 145 -5.82 2.31 4.16
CA ARG A 145 -5.09 2.03 2.91
C ARG A 145 -5.87 1.09 2.00
N ILE A 146 -5.56 1.18 0.72
CA ILE A 146 -6.02 0.27 -0.33
C ILE A 146 -4.90 -0.70 -0.72
N VAL A 147 -5.23 -1.73 -1.50
CA VAL A 147 -4.28 -2.81 -1.89
C VAL A 147 -3.00 -2.25 -2.52
N THR A 148 -3.12 -1.22 -3.36
CA THR A 148 -2.00 -0.62 -4.07
C THR A 148 -1.03 0.13 -3.16
N ASP A 149 -1.49 0.69 -2.05
CA ASP A 149 -0.63 1.32 -1.05
C ASP A 149 0.28 0.28 -0.38
N TYR A 150 -0.28 -0.87 0.01
CA TYR A 150 0.49 -1.97 0.59
C TYR A 150 1.49 -2.58 -0.39
N LEU A 151 1.11 -2.73 -1.67
CA LEU A 151 2.03 -3.23 -2.69
C LEU A 151 3.17 -2.24 -2.95
N ALA A 152 2.89 -0.93 -2.96
CA ALA A 152 3.92 0.10 -3.05
C ALA A 152 4.91 0.00 -1.86
N ASP A 153 4.41 -0.13 -0.62
CA ASP A 153 5.26 -0.34 0.56
C ASP A 153 6.14 -1.59 0.43
N TYR A 154 5.58 -2.72 -0.02
CA TYR A 154 6.33 -3.97 -0.16
C TYR A 154 7.42 -3.88 -1.23
N ILE A 155 7.22 -3.09 -2.27
CA ILE A 155 8.21 -2.82 -3.32
C ILE A 155 9.24 -1.79 -2.85
N GLY A 156 8.91 -0.95 -1.87
CA GLY A 156 9.74 0.15 -1.40
C GLY A 156 9.52 1.47 -2.17
N LEU A 157 8.34 1.63 -2.75
CA LEU A 157 7.90 2.84 -3.44
C LEU A 157 7.04 3.72 -2.54
N SER A 158 7.00 5.02 -2.81
CA SER A 158 5.93 5.89 -2.31
C SER A 158 4.61 5.52 -2.97
N TYR A 159 3.48 5.80 -2.30
CA TYR A 159 2.16 5.59 -2.90
C TYR A 159 2.02 6.38 -4.19
N PRO A 160 1.54 5.75 -5.28
CA PRO A 160 1.33 6.45 -6.54
C PRO A 160 0.34 7.60 -6.32
N PRO A 161 0.72 8.86 -6.61
CA PRO A 161 -0.18 10.00 -6.44
C PRO A 161 -1.35 9.91 -7.42
N CYS A 162 -2.48 10.53 -7.11
CA CYS A 162 -3.58 10.60 -8.05
C CYS A 162 -3.19 11.46 -9.27
N PHE A 163 -3.62 11.01 -10.45
CA PHE A 163 -3.20 11.60 -11.74
C PHE A 163 -3.64 13.05 -11.91
N LEU A 164 -4.81 13.42 -11.37
CA LEU A 164 -5.36 14.75 -11.46
C LEU A 164 -4.72 15.76 -10.49
N ASP A 165 -3.91 15.31 -9.54
CA ASP A 165 -3.07 16.22 -8.76
C ASP A 165 -1.86 16.71 -9.58
N SER A 166 -1.18 17.76 -9.09
CA SER A 166 0.10 18.20 -9.65
C SER A 166 1.17 17.14 -9.41
N VAL A 167 1.34 16.22 -10.34
CA VAL A 167 2.11 14.99 -10.17
C VAL A 167 3.60 15.24 -10.40
N ASN A 168 4.42 14.81 -9.44
CA ASN A 168 5.83 14.54 -9.73
C ASN A 168 5.91 13.29 -10.62
N ILE A 169 6.12 13.49 -11.93
CA ILE A 169 6.07 12.45 -12.96
C ILE A 169 7.17 11.38 -12.82
N THR A 170 8.06 11.46 -11.83
CA THR A 170 9.07 10.43 -11.57
C THR A 170 8.64 9.40 -10.51
N ARG A 171 7.42 9.54 -9.95
CA ARG A 171 6.92 8.64 -8.90
C ARG A 171 5.87 7.63 -9.38
N GLY A 172 5.54 7.62 -10.67
CA GLY A 172 4.37 6.92 -11.19
C GLY A 172 3.09 7.72 -10.98
N ALA A 173 1.94 7.10 -11.23
CA ALA A 173 0.63 7.75 -11.06
C ALA A 173 -0.48 6.72 -10.84
N ASN A 174 -1.51 7.15 -10.14
CA ASN A 174 -2.76 6.43 -9.99
C ASN A 174 -3.84 7.12 -10.83
N PHE A 175 -4.33 6.43 -11.85
CA PHE A 175 -5.39 6.89 -12.76
C PHE A 175 -6.78 6.40 -12.34
N GLY A 176 -6.87 5.55 -11.32
CA GLY A 176 -8.12 4.96 -10.85
C GLY A 176 -9.16 6.01 -10.50
N SER A 177 -10.43 5.74 -10.85
CA SER A 177 -11.56 6.64 -10.62
C SER A 177 -12.77 5.85 -10.15
N ALA A 178 -13.29 6.21 -8.99
CA ALA A 178 -14.44 5.53 -8.40
C ALA A 178 -15.66 5.61 -9.34
N GLY A 179 -16.36 4.49 -9.50
CA GLY A 179 -17.52 4.39 -10.40
C GLY A 179 -17.17 3.99 -11.84
N SER A 180 -15.89 3.97 -12.22
CA SER A 180 -15.47 3.55 -13.56
C SER A 180 -15.70 2.07 -13.81
N GLY A 181 -16.03 1.75 -15.07
CA GLY A 181 -16.06 0.39 -15.59
C GLY A 181 -15.11 0.20 -16.77
N ILE A 182 -15.02 -1.05 -17.24
CA ILE A 182 -14.32 -1.42 -18.47
C ILE A 182 -14.97 -0.76 -19.68
N LEU A 183 -16.30 -0.68 -19.68
CA LEU A 183 -17.07 0.01 -20.70
C LEU A 183 -17.20 1.49 -20.36
N ASN A 184 -17.06 2.35 -21.37
CA ASN A 184 -17.20 3.80 -21.17
C ASN A 184 -18.60 4.24 -20.71
N ILE A 185 -19.61 3.39 -20.92
CA ILE A 185 -20.99 3.63 -20.47
C ILE A 185 -21.17 3.32 -18.99
N THR A 186 -20.25 2.61 -18.37
CA THR A 186 -20.29 2.29 -16.93
C THR A 186 -19.66 3.43 -16.15
N HIS A 187 -20.50 4.26 -15.51
CA HIS A 187 -20.07 5.40 -14.70
C HIS A 187 -21.04 5.63 -13.55
N ILE A 188 -20.69 5.14 -12.37
CA ILE A 188 -21.52 5.29 -11.16
C ILE A 188 -21.20 6.62 -10.49
N GLY A 189 -22.25 7.41 -10.19
CA GLY A 189 -22.12 8.62 -9.40
C GLY A 189 -21.90 9.92 -10.19
N GLY A 190 -21.84 9.86 -11.53
CA GLY A 190 -21.69 11.02 -12.42
C GLY A 190 -20.40 11.00 -13.23
N GLU A 191 -19.68 12.12 -13.31
CA GLU A 191 -18.42 12.21 -14.04
C GLU A 191 -17.33 11.33 -13.41
N VAL A 192 -16.65 10.52 -14.23
CA VAL A 192 -15.52 9.65 -13.82
C VAL A 192 -14.46 9.67 -14.91
N LEU A 193 -13.21 9.33 -14.57
CA LEU A 193 -12.22 8.95 -15.58
C LEU A 193 -12.56 7.55 -16.07
N THR A 194 -13.14 7.42 -17.26
CA THR A 194 -13.40 6.10 -17.86
C THR A 194 -12.10 5.33 -18.03
N PHE A 195 -12.15 4.00 -18.20
CA PHE A 195 -10.93 3.23 -18.43
C PHE A 195 -10.19 3.72 -19.69
N THR A 196 -10.92 4.25 -20.67
CA THR A 196 -10.33 4.90 -21.84
C THR A 196 -9.56 6.17 -21.46
N ASP A 197 -10.14 7.03 -20.64
CA ASP A 197 -9.49 8.27 -20.18
C ASP A 197 -8.24 7.97 -19.34
N GLN A 198 -8.31 6.97 -18.48
CA GLN A 198 -7.17 6.51 -17.67
C GLN A 198 -5.99 6.06 -18.54
N VAL A 199 -6.25 5.25 -19.56
CA VAL A 199 -5.20 4.76 -20.48
C VAL A 199 -4.67 5.88 -21.37
N ASN A 200 -5.53 6.79 -21.85
CA ASN A 200 -5.11 7.99 -22.59
C ASN A 200 -4.29 8.94 -21.69
N GLY A 201 -4.68 9.09 -20.42
CA GLY A 201 -3.91 9.83 -19.42
C GLY A 201 -2.49 9.26 -19.22
N PHE A 202 -2.35 7.93 -19.30
CA PHE A 202 -1.03 7.30 -19.27
C PHE A 202 -0.21 7.62 -20.53
N ASP A 203 -0.81 7.64 -21.72
CA ASP A 203 -0.11 8.05 -22.95
C ASP A 203 0.39 9.50 -22.84
N MET A 204 -0.39 10.41 -22.25
CA MET A 204 0.02 11.79 -21.95
C MET A 204 1.19 11.82 -20.94
N TYR A 205 1.10 10.98 -19.89
CA TYR A 205 2.16 10.86 -18.89
C TYR A 205 3.49 10.41 -19.53
N VAL A 206 3.47 9.41 -20.40
CA VAL A 206 4.66 8.93 -21.13
C VAL A 206 5.21 10.03 -22.05
N THR A 207 4.33 10.80 -22.71
CA THR A 207 4.76 11.93 -23.55
C THR A 207 5.51 12.97 -22.73
N ASN A 208 4.99 13.35 -21.56
CA ASN A 208 5.65 14.30 -20.66
C ASN A 208 6.96 13.73 -20.10
N LEU A 209 6.98 12.44 -19.77
CA LEU A 209 8.19 11.76 -19.30
C LEU A 209 9.29 11.77 -20.37
N ASN A 210 8.92 11.54 -21.65
CA ASN A 210 9.83 11.61 -22.80
C ASN A 210 10.43 13.01 -23.01
N GLN A 211 9.61 14.06 -22.82
CA GLN A 211 10.08 15.45 -22.91
C GLN A 211 11.07 15.80 -21.80
N MET A 212 10.85 15.25 -20.60
CA MET A 212 11.67 15.59 -19.43
C MET A 212 12.97 14.78 -19.36
N LEU A 213 12.92 13.48 -19.63
CA LEU A 213 14.04 12.56 -19.41
C LEU A 213 14.69 12.06 -20.73
N GLY A 214 14.09 12.36 -21.88
CA GLY A 214 14.44 11.75 -23.14
C GLY A 214 13.82 10.36 -23.33
N ARG A 215 13.60 9.98 -24.58
CA ARG A 215 12.85 8.77 -24.95
C ARG A 215 13.48 7.47 -24.41
N THR A 216 14.79 7.31 -24.55
CA THR A 216 15.50 6.09 -24.16
C THR A 216 15.37 5.79 -22.66
N LEU A 217 15.56 6.82 -21.80
CA LEU A 217 15.42 6.63 -20.35
C LEU A 217 13.97 6.40 -19.97
N SER A 218 13.02 7.12 -20.57
CA SER A 218 11.60 6.95 -20.32
C SER A 218 11.12 5.53 -20.68
N GLU A 219 11.46 5.01 -21.86
CA GLU A 219 11.13 3.65 -22.28
C GLU A 219 11.72 2.61 -21.32
N TYR A 220 12.96 2.82 -20.87
CA TYR A 220 13.59 1.96 -19.86
C TYR A 220 12.79 1.96 -18.55
N LEU A 221 12.50 3.14 -17.99
CA LEU A 221 11.77 3.29 -16.74
C LEU A 221 10.36 2.69 -16.82
N VAL A 222 9.61 3.00 -17.88
CA VAL A 222 8.25 2.48 -18.10
C VAL A 222 8.26 0.95 -18.20
N SER A 223 9.21 0.37 -18.93
CA SER A 223 9.28 -1.08 -19.12
C SER A 223 9.64 -1.86 -17.85
N ARG A 224 10.30 -1.21 -16.88
CA ARG A 224 10.65 -1.80 -15.58
C ARG A 224 9.59 -1.58 -14.51
N SER A 225 8.66 -0.67 -14.75
CA SER A 225 7.59 -0.30 -13.84
C SER A 225 6.51 -1.37 -13.74
N ILE A 226 5.77 -1.36 -12.64
CA ILE A 226 4.61 -2.24 -12.41
C ILE A 226 3.33 -1.49 -12.77
N PHE A 227 2.46 -2.18 -13.51
CA PHE A 227 1.12 -1.74 -13.90
C PHE A 227 0.09 -2.55 -13.14
N TYR A 228 -0.72 -1.90 -12.32
CA TYR A 228 -1.78 -2.54 -11.55
C TYR A 228 -3.14 -2.15 -12.12
N ILE A 229 -3.97 -3.15 -12.49
CA ILE A 229 -5.30 -2.95 -13.09
C ILE A 229 -6.34 -3.68 -12.24
N ASN A 230 -7.29 -2.93 -11.72
CA ASN A 230 -8.44 -3.46 -10.98
C ASN A 230 -9.71 -2.76 -11.45
N ILE A 231 -10.43 -3.37 -12.36
CA ILE A 231 -11.63 -2.80 -12.99
C ILE A 231 -12.55 -3.93 -13.50
N GLY A 232 -13.85 -3.66 -13.57
CA GLY A 232 -14.84 -4.59 -14.06
C GLY A 232 -15.90 -4.98 -13.03
N ASN A 233 -15.68 -4.62 -11.76
CA ASN A 233 -16.67 -4.85 -10.72
C ASN A 233 -17.96 -4.06 -10.99
N ASN A 234 -17.83 -2.79 -11.38
CA ASN A 234 -18.98 -1.92 -11.67
C ASN A 234 -19.76 -2.39 -12.89
N ASP A 235 -19.10 -2.84 -13.96
CA ASP A 235 -19.80 -3.35 -15.15
C ASP A 235 -20.70 -4.54 -14.82
N VAL A 236 -20.14 -5.51 -14.06
CA VAL A 236 -20.92 -6.69 -13.67
C VAL A 236 -22.04 -6.32 -12.71
N ASN A 237 -21.76 -5.42 -11.75
CA ASN A 237 -22.72 -4.91 -10.80
C ASN A 237 -23.90 -4.21 -11.48
N ASP A 238 -23.61 -3.24 -12.34
CA ASP A 238 -24.64 -2.43 -13.00
C ASP A 238 -25.48 -3.30 -13.92
N TYR A 239 -24.85 -4.20 -14.69
CA TYR A 239 -25.60 -5.13 -15.53
C TYR A 239 -26.61 -5.95 -14.74
N LEU A 240 -26.21 -6.50 -13.59
CA LEU A 240 -27.10 -7.33 -12.76
C LEU A 240 -28.24 -6.51 -12.17
N LEU A 241 -27.97 -5.28 -11.74
CA LEU A 241 -28.96 -4.41 -11.10
C LEU A 241 -29.94 -3.80 -12.12
N ASP A 242 -29.41 -3.21 -13.19
CA ASP A 242 -30.22 -2.45 -14.16
C ASP A 242 -31.14 -3.36 -14.98
N HIS A 243 -30.72 -4.61 -15.20
CA HIS A 243 -31.51 -5.58 -15.95
C HIS A 243 -32.25 -6.57 -15.05
N ASN A 244 -32.16 -6.43 -13.70
CA ASN A 244 -32.63 -7.43 -12.75
C ASN A 244 -32.22 -8.86 -13.18
N ALA A 245 -30.96 -8.98 -13.62
CA ALA A 245 -30.46 -10.17 -14.30
C ALA A 245 -30.01 -11.22 -13.29
N THR A 246 -30.26 -12.49 -13.61
CA THR A 246 -29.83 -13.64 -12.81
C THR A 246 -28.52 -14.26 -13.30
N ALA A 247 -28.01 -13.80 -14.43
CA ALA A 247 -26.72 -14.23 -15.03
C ALA A 247 -26.17 -13.18 -15.98
N LEU A 248 -24.87 -13.23 -16.25
CA LEU A 248 -24.22 -12.42 -17.27
C LEU A 248 -24.36 -13.08 -18.64
N PRO A 249 -24.89 -12.37 -19.67
CA PRO A 249 -24.95 -12.90 -21.01
C PRO A 249 -23.55 -13.07 -21.62
N PHE A 250 -23.41 -14.04 -22.51
CA PHE A 250 -22.18 -14.29 -23.26
C PHE A 250 -21.70 -13.03 -24.02
N GLY A 251 -22.59 -12.34 -24.75
CA GLY A 251 -22.25 -11.16 -25.52
C GLY A 251 -21.73 -10.00 -24.65
N PHE A 252 -22.35 -9.77 -23.48
CA PHE A 252 -21.88 -8.75 -22.55
C PHE A 252 -20.50 -9.08 -21.98
N ARG A 253 -20.29 -10.31 -21.52
CA ARG A 253 -18.96 -10.78 -21.10
C ARG A 253 -17.92 -10.64 -22.22
N ALA A 254 -18.27 -11.02 -23.45
CA ALA A 254 -17.36 -10.91 -24.60
C ALA A 254 -16.96 -9.44 -24.87
N SER A 255 -17.89 -8.50 -24.74
CA SER A 255 -17.61 -7.05 -24.87
C SER A 255 -16.63 -6.57 -23.78
N LEU A 256 -16.82 -6.98 -22.53
CA LEU A 256 -15.90 -6.65 -21.44
C LEU A 256 -14.48 -7.17 -21.72
N LEU A 257 -14.36 -8.42 -22.11
CA LEU A 257 -13.07 -9.04 -22.41
C LEU A 257 -12.38 -8.40 -23.61
N TYR A 258 -13.13 -8.06 -24.66
CA TYR A 258 -12.61 -7.35 -25.82
C TYR A 258 -12.05 -5.97 -25.46
N GLN A 259 -12.77 -5.19 -24.67
CA GLN A 259 -12.29 -3.87 -24.21
C GLN A 259 -11.07 -4.02 -23.28
N MET A 260 -11.08 -4.97 -22.36
CA MET A 260 -9.92 -5.26 -21.50
C MET A 260 -8.69 -5.62 -22.34
N GLN A 261 -8.83 -6.49 -23.34
CA GLN A 261 -7.77 -6.84 -24.29
C GLN A 261 -7.21 -5.59 -24.98
N THR A 262 -8.09 -4.73 -25.51
CA THR A 262 -7.71 -3.52 -26.23
C THR A 262 -6.89 -2.58 -25.34
N LYS A 263 -7.30 -2.38 -24.10
CA LYS A 263 -6.60 -1.50 -23.15
C LYS A 263 -5.26 -2.06 -22.70
N ILE A 264 -5.18 -3.36 -22.42
CA ILE A 264 -3.89 -4.02 -22.11
C ILE A 264 -2.92 -3.91 -23.29
N GLN A 265 -3.40 -4.09 -24.52
CA GLN A 265 -2.58 -3.92 -25.72
C GLN A 265 -2.13 -2.46 -25.95
N GLN A 266 -2.97 -1.47 -25.59
CA GLN A 266 -2.59 -0.06 -25.65
C GLN A 266 -1.48 0.24 -24.62
N LEU A 267 -1.62 -0.18 -23.38
CA LEU A 267 -0.58 -0.06 -22.35
C LEU A 267 0.72 -0.76 -22.76
N TYR A 268 0.62 -1.95 -23.36
CA TYR A 268 1.79 -2.67 -23.87
C TYR A 268 2.53 -1.89 -24.97
N ARG A 269 1.80 -1.30 -25.93
CA ARG A 269 2.39 -0.44 -26.98
C ARG A 269 3.05 0.80 -26.41
N ALA A 270 2.51 1.35 -25.32
CA ALA A 270 3.09 2.48 -24.58
C ALA A 270 4.28 2.09 -23.70
N GLY A 271 4.71 0.83 -23.69
CA GLY A 271 5.92 0.36 -23.02
C GLY A 271 5.73 -0.52 -21.80
N ALA A 272 4.50 -0.76 -21.33
CA ALA A 272 4.24 -1.64 -20.18
C ALA A 272 4.71 -3.09 -20.43
N ARG A 273 5.41 -3.69 -19.44
CA ARG A 273 5.93 -5.06 -19.54
C ARG A 273 5.63 -5.92 -18.32
N LYS A 274 5.33 -5.33 -17.17
CA LYS A 274 5.01 -6.03 -15.92
C LYS A 274 3.64 -5.60 -15.44
N MET A 275 2.64 -6.47 -15.56
CA MET A 275 1.25 -6.14 -15.22
C MET A 275 0.73 -7.04 -14.11
N ILE A 276 -0.08 -6.48 -13.23
CA ILE A 276 -0.92 -7.18 -12.27
C ILE A 276 -2.36 -6.84 -12.64
N VAL A 277 -3.14 -7.84 -13.00
CA VAL A 277 -4.55 -7.66 -13.34
C VAL A 277 -5.39 -8.45 -12.35
N THR A 278 -6.26 -7.76 -11.62
CA THR A 278 -7.10 -8.43 -10.62
C THR A 278 -8.37 -9.01 -11.23
N SER A 279 -8.80 -10.12 -10.69
CA SER A 279 -10.17 -10.61 -10.89
C SER A 279 -11.19 -9.65 -10.27
N ASN A 280 -12.44 -9.70 -10.70
CA ASN A 280 -13.54 -9.16 -9.89
C ASN A 280 -13.57 -9.87 -8.54
N TYR A 281 -13.92 -9.12 -7.50
CA TYR A 281 -14.13 -9.66 -6.15
C TYR A 281 -15.36 -10.59 -6.11
N ALA A 282 -15.59 -11.25 -4.99
CA ALA A 282 -16.77 -12.07 -4.77
C ALA A 282 -18.00 -11.18 -4.55
N LEU A 283 -18.49 -10.51 -5.61
CA LEU A 283 -19.52 -9.48 -5.57
C LEU A 283 -20.76 -9.89 -4.77
N GLY A 284 -21.19 -11.12 -4.90
CA GLY A 284 -22.34 -11.63 -4.15
C GLY A 284 -22.15 -11.63 -2.63
N CYS A 285 -20.91 -11.52 -2.13
CA CYS A 285 -20.63 -11.41 -0.70
C CYS A 285 -20.58 -9.97 -0.20
N ALA A 286 -20.57 -8.95 -1.08
CA ALA A 286 -20.66 -7.57 -0.64
C ALA A 286 -22.01 -7.32 0.07
N PRO A 287 -22.05 -6.56 1.18
CA PRO A 287 -23.25 -6.34 1.98
C PRO A 287 -24.46 -5.89 1.16
N MET A 288 -24.25 -5.08 0.12
CA MET A 288 -25.29 -4.62 -0.79
C MET A 288 -25.99 -5.74 -1.59
N TYR A 289 -25.35 -6.91 -1.72
CA TYR A 289 -25.86 -8.05 -2.48
C TYR A 289 -26.32 -9.23 -1.65
N GLN A 290 -25.92 -9.27 -0.39
CA GLN A 290 -26.20 -10.40 0.48
C GLN A 290 -27.72 -10.60 0.66
N ILE A 291 -28.10 -11.86 0.74
CA ILE A 291 -29.46 -12.28 1.03
C ILE A 291 -29.45 -12.96 2.40
N TYR A 292 -30.11 -12.36 3.38
CA TYR A 292 -30.17 -12.86 4.76
C TYR A 292 -28.78 -13.17 5.35
N GLY A 293 -27.79 -12.27 5.12
CA GLY A 293 -26.42 -12.43 5.61
C GLY A 293 -25.60 -13.53 4.90
N ARG A 294 -26.06 -14.02 3.74
CA ARG A 294 -25.34 -15.00 2.90
C ARG A 294 -24.97 -14.38 1.56
N CYS A 295 -23.84 -14.81 1.02
CA CYS A 295 -23.45 -14.39 -0.31
C CYS A 295 -24.50 -14.76 -1.35
N ASN A 296 -24.93 -13.79 -2.15
CA ASN A 296 -25.87 -13.97 -3.25
C ASN A 296 -25.23 -14.83 -4.37
N PRO A 297 -25.80 -15.99 -4.72
CA PRO A 297 -25.24 -16.87 -5.74
C PRO A 297 -25.21 -16.22 -7.13
N VAL A 298 -26.12 -15.30 -7.45
CA VAL A 298 -26.15 -14.59 -8.74
C VAL A 298 -24.89 -13.75 -8.90
N GLY A 299 -24.56 -12.91 -7.94
CA GLY A 299 -23.36 -12.09 -7.97
C GLY A 299 -22.07 -12.91 -7.96
N LEU A 300 -22.04 -14.03 -7.18
CA LEU A 300 -20.90 -14.95 -7.18
C LEU A 300 -20.69 -15.61 -8.54
N ASN A 301 -21.75 -16.11 -9.17
CA ASN A 301 -21.66 -16.79 -10.46
C ASN A 301 -21.30 -15.83 -11.58
N ALA A 302 -21.85 -14.63 -11.58
CA ALA A 302 -21.50 -13.59 -12.55
C ALA A 302 -20.01 -13.21 -12.46
N ALA A 303 -19.50 -12.97 -11.25
CA ALA A 303 -18.09 -12.69 -11.04
C ALA A 303 -17.19 -13.86 -11.48
N ARG A 304 -17.51 -15.11 -11.12
CA ARG A 304 -16.76 -16.29 -11.57
C ARG A 304 -16.74 -16.42 -13.09
N TYR A 305 -17.89 -16.21 -13.74
CA TYR A 305 -18.02 -16.32 -15.19
C TYR A 305 -17.16 -15.28 -15.93
N TYR A 306 -17.15 -14.03 -15.45
CA TYR A 306 -16.23 -13.01 -15.97
C TYR A 306 -14.78 -13.38 -15.70
N ASN A 307 -14.43 -13.73 -14.46
CA ASN A 307 -13.07 -14.02 -14.02
C ASN A 307 -12.43 -15.16 -14.79
N GLN A 308 -13.21 -16.20 -15.14
CA GLN A 308 -12.70 -17.29 -15.98
C GLN A 308 -12.27 -16.76 -17.36
N GLY A 309 -13.11 -15.95 -18.00
CA GLY A 309 -12.75 -15.37 -19.31
C GLY A 309 -11.57 -14.40 -19.22
N LEU A 310 -11.48 -13.63 -18.14
CA LEU A 310 -10.33 -12.76 -17.89
C LEU A 310 -9.03 -13.59 -17.76
N PHE A 311 -9.06 -14.66 -16.98
CA PHE A 311 -7.91 -15.54 -16.79
C PHE A 311 -7.41 -16.11 -18.13
N ASP A 312 -8.31 -16.64 -18.97
CA ASP A 312 -7.98 -17.19 -20.28
C ASP A 312 -7.42 -16.13 -21.24
N LEU A 313 -8.01 -14.92 -21.22
CA LEU A 313 -7.53 -13.77 -21.98
C LEU A 313 -6.10 -13.39 -21.59
N LEU A 314 -5.81 -13.26 -20.28
CA LEU A 314 -4.49 -12.85 -19.80
C LEU A 314 -3.40 -13.84 -20.16
N GLN A 315 -3.69 -15.14 -20.09
CA GLN A 315 -2.74 -16.17 -20.57
C GLN A 315 -2.49 -16.06 -22.06
N THR A 316 -3.53 -15.75 -22.85
CA THR A 316 -3.39 -15.56 -24.30
C THR A 316 -2.53 -14.34 -24.60
N LEU A 317 -2.77 -13.21 -23.94
CA LEU A 317 -1.99 -11.99 -24.11
C LEU A 317 -0.51 -12.19 -23.72
N GLN A 318 -0.25 -12.88 -22.62
CA GLN A 318 1.13 -13.18 -22.20
C GLN A 318 1.89 -14.04 -23.23
N ARG A 319 1.21 -14.98 -23.90
CA ARG A 319 1.82 -15.80 -24.95
C ARG A 319 2.04 -15.04 -26.26
N THR A 320 1.18 -14.08 -26.58
CA THR A 320 1.19 -13.38 -27.89
C THR A 320 1.97 -12.06 -27.85
N LEU A 321 2.07 -11.40 -26.70
CA LEU A 321 2.77 -10.12 -26.55
C LEU A 321 4.17 -10.35 -25.96
N ARG A 322 5.18 -10.27 -26.82
CA ARG A 322 6.58 -10.59 -26.46
C ARG A 322 7.09 -9.73 -25.31
N GLY A 323 7.65 -10.38 -24.29
CA GLY A 323 8.24 -9.73 -23.13
C GLY A 323 7.23 -9.17 -22.13
N LEU A 324 5.92 -9.37 -22.36
CA LEU A 324 4.89 -9.04 -21.37
C LEU A 324 4.80 -10.15 -20.33
N VAL A 325 4.85 -9.78 -19.05
CA VAL A 325 4.58 -10.65 -17.91
C VAL A 325 3.34 -10.15 -17.19
N ILE A 326 2.33 -11.00 -17.09
CA ILE A 326 1.06 -10.67 -16.42
C ILE A 326 0.87 -11.59 -15.22
N VAL A 327 0.60 -11.00 -14.07
CA VAL A 327 0.12 -11.71 -12.88
C VAL A 327 -1.38 -11.51 -12.78
N TYR A 328 -2.14 -12.60 -12.85
CA TYR A 328 -3.56 -12.63 -12.48
C TYR A 328 -3.65 -12.67 -10.96
N ALA A 329 -4.10 -11.59 -10.33
CA ALA A 329 -4.30 -11.48 -8.90
C ALA A 329 -5.76 -11.86 -8.56
N ASN A 330 -5.94 -12.99 -7.90
CA ASN A 330 -7.26 -13.61 -7.67
C ASN A 330 -7.95 -13.02 -6.42
N ALA A 331 -8.46 -11.80 -6.54
CA ALA A 331 -9.17 -11.10 -5.48
C ALA A 331 -10.45 -11.84 -5.06
N PHE A 332 -11.10 -12.52 -6.01
CA PHE A 332 -12.27 -13.37 -5.73
C PHE A 332 -11.93 -14.43 -4.67
N GLN A 333 -10.82 -15.16 -4.88
CA GLN A 333 -10.43 -16.24 -3.97
C GLN A 333 -10.05 -15.72 -2.59
N VAL A 334 -9.30 -14.59 -2.53
CA VAL A 334 -8.94 -13.98 -1.23
C VAL A 334 -10.20 -13.62 -0.44
N MET A 335 -11.19 -12.98 -1.09
CA MET A 335 -12.43 -12.58 -0.41
C MET A 335 -13.24 -13.80 0.04
N MET A 336 -13.32 -14.85 -0.78
CA MET A 336 -14.00 -16.10 -0.43
C MET A 336 -13.35 -16.80 0.76
N ASP A 337 -12.02 -16.87 0.81
CA ASP A 337 -11.29 -17.51 1.91
C ASP A 337 -11.51 -16.76 3.23
N VAL A 338 -11.46 -15.43 3.19
CA VAL A 338 -11.74 -14.59 4.37
C VAL A 338 -13.20 -14.76 4.81
N HIS A 339 -14.14 -14.81 3.87
CA HIS A 339 -15.56 -15.01 4.18
C HIS A 339 -15.85 -16.40 4.78
N GLN A 340 -15.16 -17.43 4.31
CA GLN A 340 -15.35 -18.82 4.77
C GLN A 340 -14.62 -19.12 6.08
N GLN A 341 -13.49 -18.46 6.34
CA GLN A 341 -12.65 -18.67 7.51
C GLN A 341 -12.31 -17.35 8.23
N PRO A 342 -13.33 -16.56 8.64
CA PRO A 342 -13.11 -15.18 9.10
C PRO A 342 -12.17 -15.09 10.31
N LEU A 343 -12.33 -15.99 11.28
CA LEU A 343 -11.50 -15.96 12.49
C LEU A 343 -10.02 -16.25 12.22
N PHE A 344 -9.71 -17.09 11.22
CA PHE A 344 -8.35 -17.36 10.79
C PHE A 344 -7.66 -16.08 10.26
N TYR A 345 -8.44 -15.19 9.64
CA TYR A 345 -7.96 -13.91 9.13
C TYR A 345 -8.12 -12.74 10.12
N GLY A 346 -8.55 -13.02 11.36
CA GLY A 346 -8.76 -12.00 12.38
C GLY A 346 -10.04 -11.16 12.17
N MET A 347 -10.94 -11.61 11.28
CA MET A 347 -12.22 -10.95 11.02
C MET A 347 -13.30 -11.50 11.95
N ARG A 348 -14.13 -10.61 12.51
CA ARG A 348 -15.28 -10.95 13.36
C ARG A 348 -16.60 -10.83 12.60
N ASN A 349 -16.61 -9.95 11.60
CA ASN A 349 -17.77 -9.68 10.79
C ASN A 349 -17.41 -9.62 9.31
N VAL A 350 -18.03 -10.49 8.51
CA VAL A 350 -17.82 -10.59 7.07
C VAL A 350 -19.10 -10.37 6.27
N THR A 351 -20.21 -10.09 6.97
CA THR A 351 -21.53 -9.95 6.38
C THR A 351 -22.08 -8.53 6.47
N HIS A 352 -21.70 -7.77 7.49
CA HIS A 352 -22.17 -6.40 7.68
C HIS A 352 -21.01 -5.43 7.48
N PRO A 353 -21.26 -4.25 6.91
CA PRO A 353 -20.24 -3.22 6.81
C PRO A 353 -19.97 -2.59 8.19
N CYS A 354 -18.77 -2.02 8.36
CA CYS A 354 -18.38 -1.29 9.56
C CYS A 354 -19.02 0.10 9.62
N CYS A 355 -19.20 0.75 8.48
CA CYS A 355 -19.87 2.03 8.34
C CYS A 355 -21.10 1.90 7.46
N PRO A 356 -22.24 1.53 8.05
CA PRO A 356 -23.54 1.74 7.50
C PRO A 356 -24.36 2.56 8.44
N ASN A 357 -25.22 3.34 7.88
CA ASN A 357 -26.43 3.70 8.60
C ASN A 357 -27.49 2.63 8.27
N PHE A 358 -27.69 1.65 9.15
CA PHE A 358 -28.75 0.64 9.00
C PHE A 358 -30.15 1.25 8.84
N SER A 359 -30.34 2.52 9.20
CA SER A 359 -31.59 3.25 9.04
C SER A 359 -31.87 3.68 7.58
N ARG A 360 -30.89 3.49 6.66
CA ARG A 360 -31.02 3.88 5.25
C ARG A 360 -30.56 2.75 4.31
N PRO A 361 -31.38 1.73 4.08
CA PRO A 361 -30.97 0.55 3.28
C PRO A 361 -30.64 0.88 1.81
N GLN A 362 -30.94 2.10 1.33
CA GLN A 362 -30.64 2.55 -0.04
C GLN A 362 -29.29 3.28 -0.15
N ASN A 363 -28.61 3.60 0.96
CA ASN A 363 -27.32 4.28 0.93
C ASN A 363 -26.20 3.26 0.78
N ARG A 364 -25.51 3.30 -0.37
CA ARG A 364 -24.37 2.47 -0.69
C ARG A 364 -23.08 2.96 -0.03
N TRP A 365 -23.02 4.21 0.40
CA TRP A 365 -21.82 4.89 0.89
C TRP A 365 -21.92 5.18 2.39
N CYS A 366 -20.76 5.38 2.99
CA CYS A 366 -20.63 5.92 4.33
C CYS A 366 -20.60 7.44 4.27
N TYR A 367 -21.47 8.14 5.01
CA TYR A 367 -21.54 9.61 5.03
C TYR A 367 -20.99 10.17 6.34
N SER A 368 -20.64 11.45 6.36
CA SER A 368 -20.05 12.12 7.53
C SER A 368 -20.95 12.11 8.77
N SER A 369 -22.26 11.94 8.58
CA SER A 369 -23.24 11.80 9.67
C SER A 369 -23.43 10.37 10.16
N ASP A 370 -22.78 9.40 9.52
CA ASP A 370 -22.99 8.00 9.84
C ASP A 370 -22.12 7.55 11.01
N THR A 371 -22.67 6.65 11.81
CA THR A 371 -21.91 5.95 12.83
C THR A 371 -21.18 4.76 12.23
N PHE A 372 -20.03 4.44 12.76
CA PHE A 372 -19.24 3.30 12.32
C PHE A 372 -18.85 2.41 13.51
N CYS A 373 -18.40 1.21 13.23
CA CYS A 373 -18.01 0.23 14.23
C CYS A 373 -16.75 0.68 15.01
N GLN A 374 -16.61 0.23 16.25
CA GLN A 374 -15.46 0.59 17.11
C GLN A 374 -14.14 -0.02 16.65
N GLN A 375 -14.16 -1.16 15.96
CA GLN A 375 -12.98 -1.90 15.52
C GLN A 375 -13.07 -2.28 14.04
N PRO A 376 -12.76 -1.35 13.12
CA PRO A 376 -12.80 -1.63 11.68
C PRO A 376 -11.95 -2.84 11.25
N SER A 377 -10.82 -3.08 11.94
CA SER A 377 -9.94 -4.22 11.66
C SER A 377 -10.58 -5.60 11.86
N GLY A 378 -11.71 -5.69 12.54
CA GLY A 378 -12.50 -6.91 12.68
C GLY A 378 -13.57 -7.11 11.60
N TYR A 379 -13.67 -6.20 10.64
CA TYR A 379 -14.69 -6.24 9.59
C TYR A 379 -14.05 -6.47 8.22
N LEU A 380 -14.71 -7.25 7.36
CA LEU A 380 -14.29 -7.41 5.98
C LEU A 380 -14.61 -6.15 5.17
N PHE A 381 -15.80 -5.59 5.35
CA PHE A 381 -16.29 -4.46 4.59
C PHE A 381 -16.29 -3.17 5.42
N TRP A 382 -15.81 -2.08 4.81
CA TRP A 382 -15.92 -0.74 5.36
C TRP A 382 -17.33 -0.20 5.18
N ASP A 383 -17.76 -0.08 3.92
CA ASP A 383 -19.13 0.27 3.55
C ASP A 383 -19.87 -0.92 2.90
N THR A 384 -20.98 -0.69 2.21
CA THR A 384 -21.77 -1.77 1.64
C THR A 384 -21.13 -2.46 0.44
N ALA A 385 -20.05 -1.92 -0.11
CA ALA A 385 -19.35 -2.43 -1.29
C ALA A 385 -17.84 -2.60 -1.09
N HIS A 386 -17.20 -1.70 -0.34
CA HIS A 386 -15.75 -1.59 -0.29
C HIS A 386 -15.16 -2.24 0.96
N PRO A 387 -13.99 -2.87 0.85
CA PRO A 387 -13.34 -3.54 1.96
C PRO A 387 -12.66 -2.55 2.92
N THR A 388 -12.40 -3.03 4.14
CA THR A 388 -11.59 -2.33 5.13
C THR A 388 -10.10 -2.34 4.77
N ASP A 389 -9.35 -1.44 5.39
CA ASP A 389 -7.88 -1.46 5.42
C ASP A 389 -7.32 -2.82 5.81
N ALA A 390 -7.92 -3.46 6.81
CA ALA A 390 -7.50 -4.78 7.29
C ALA A 390 -7.62 -5.85 6.19
N PHE A 391 -8.73 -5.87 5.44
CA PHE A 391 -8.86 -6.77 4.30
C PHE A 391 -7.89 -6.42 3.17
N ASN A 392 -7.73 -5.14 2.85
CA ASN A 392 -6.81 -4.69 1.82
C ASN A 392 -5.37 -5.15 2.10
N ARG A 393 -4.95 -5.11 3.35
CA ARG A 393 -3.65 -5.65 3.80
C ARG A 393 -3.55 -7.15 3.58
N ILE A 394 -4.60 -7.91 3.89
CA ILE A 394 -4.63 -9.37 3.65
C ILE A 394 -4.53 -9.65 2.15
N ALA A 395 -5.32 -8.97 1.32
CA ALA A 395 -5.31 -9.16 -0.13
C ALA A 395 -3.92 -8.84 -0.72
N ALA A 396 -3.35 -7.69 -0.36
CA ALA A 396 -2.01 -7.31 -0.79
C ALA A 396 -0.95 -8.34 -0.38
N GLN A 397 -1.02 -8.86 0.86
CA GLN A 397 -0.10 -9.91 1.33
C GLN A 397 -0.24 -11.21 0.54
N ARG A 398 -1.48 -11.62 0.20
CA ARG A 398 -1.72 -12.80 -0.63
C ARG A 398 -1.21 -12.62 -2.06
N PHE A 399 -1.38 -11.46 -2.65
CA PHE A 399 -0.82 -11.16 -3.98
C PHE A 399 0.71 -11.08 -3.95
N TRP A 400 1.28 -10.50 -2.88
CA TRP A 400 2.72 -10.31 -2.74
C TRP A 400 3.51 -11.59 -2.63
N GLN A 401 3.09 -12.51 -1.74
CA GLN A 401 3.85 -13.72 -1.40
C GLN A 401 3.00 -14.98 -1.26
N GLY A 402 1.71 -14.93 -1.66
CA GLY A 402 0.83 -16.09 -1.66
C GLY A 402 1.20 -17.11 -2.74
N ASP A 403 0.55 -18.26 -2.68
CA ASP A 403 0.68 -19.33 -3.67
C ASP A 403 -0.11 -19.03 -4.96
N LEU A 404 -0.09 -19.98 -5.91
CA LEU A 404 -0.70 -19.81 -7.23
C LEU A 404 -2.23 -19.71 -7.21
N ARG A 405 -2.90 -19.98 -6.10
CA ARG A 405 -4.35 -19.74 -5.95
C ARG A 405 -4.67 -18.25 -5.90
N TYR A 406 -3.73 -17.45 -5.36
CA TYR A 406 -3.92 -16.01 -5.17
C TYR A 406 -3.24 -15.15 -6.23
N ALA A 407 -2.15 -15.66 -6.84
CA ALA A 407 -1.42 -14.94 -7.87
C ALA A 407 -0.79 -15.93 -8.88
N PHE A 408 -1.17 -15.86 -10.15
CA PHE A 408 -0.74 -16.78 -11.20
C PHE A 408 -0.15 -16.02 -12.40
N PRO A 409 0.92 -16.49 -13.06
CA PRO A 409 1.69 -17.73 -12.79
C PRO A 409 2.77 -17.58 -11.71
N MET A 410 2.87 -16.42 -11.09
CA MET A 410 3.80 -16.10 -10.02
C MET A 410 3.20 -15.04 -9.11
N ASN A 411 3.74 -14.89 -7.90
CA ASN A 411 3.32 -13.79 -7.02
C ASN A 411 4.00 -12.46 -7.39
N VAL A 412 3.46 -11.37 -6.86
CA VAL A 412 3.92 -10.01 -7.18
C VAL A 412 5.36 -9.77 -6.76
N ARG A 413 5.83 -10.39 -5.68
CA ARG A 413 7.23 -10.32 -5.26
C ARG A 413 8.17 -10.88 -6.33
N THR A 414 7.81 -12.00 -6.94
CA THR A 414 8.57 -12.58 -8.05
C THR A 414 8.54 -11.67 -9.28
N LEU A 415 7.37 -11.10 -9.63
CA LEU A 415 7.25 -10.13 -10.73
C LEU A 415 8.13 -8.89 -10.50
N ALA A 416 8.18 -8.39 -9.27
CA ALA A 416 8.99 -7.21 -8.93
C ALA A 416 10.50 -7.46 -9.08
N ASN A 417 10.95 -8.70 -8.93
CA ASN A 417 12.36 -9.11 -9.10
C ASN A 417 12.80 -9.29 -10.56
N LEU A 418 11.87 -9.39 -11.52
CA LEU A 418 12.20 -9.46 -12.96
C LEU A 418 12.71 -8.10 -13.46
#